data_617c07a3f7d5bef25b7603ac4ae9405f
#
_entry.id   617c07a3f7d5bef25b7603ac4ae9405f
#
_cell.length_a   1.000
_cell.length_b   1.000
_cell.length_c   1.000
_cell.angle_alpha   90.00
_cell.angle_beta   90.00
_cell.angle_gamma   90.00
#
_symmetry.space_group_name_H-M   'P 1'
#
loop_
_entity.id
_entity.type
_entity.pdbx_description
1 polymer ?
#
loop_
_entity_poly.entity_id
_entity_poly.type
_entity_poly.pdbx_seq_one_letter_code
_entity_poly.pdbx_strand_id
1 'polypeptide(L)'
;LLAEAATQFQAQAFNELLPASGPVRTAVLGAETREKEQQAIRVKQFMNYYITNVMEEYTPDLDQMLFYLPLAGSTFKKVYYDEARGRAVSKFIPAENLVVPYETSDLATCPNISQVVRMSLNDLRKHQVSGFYLDIPVLPSQNETGSVDDEIQRIDGVSPSQIDYDCTLLECHVDLDLEGYEEEDEDGEFTGIKIPYVVTISQDNGQILAIRRNYREEDEKKQKINYFVHYKFLPGFGFYGLGLIHTIGGLSRTATAALRQLIDAGTLSNLPAGFKARGLRIRDDDDPLQPGEFRDVDAPGGAIRDSLMPLPFKGPDQTLFNLLGFVVQAGQRFAQITDMKIGDGNENAAVGTTVALLEQGARVMSAVHKRLHYAMRIEFKMLARVMSESLPQEYP
;
A
#
# COMPACT_ATOMS: atom_id res chain seq x y z
N LEU A 1 5.81 3.34 -16.00
CA LEU A 1 5.67 1.90 -15.87
C LEU A 1 4.94 1.48 -14.60
N LEU A 2 5.50 1.76 -13.38
CA LEU A 2 4.90 1.31 -12.11
C LEU A 2 3.52 1.92 -11.85
N ALA A 3 3.38 3.23 -12.00
CA ALA A 3 2.10 3.91 -11.79
C ALA A 3 1.01 3.41 -12.76
N GLU A 4 1.37 3.25 -14.02
CA GLU A 4 0.48 2.73 -15.07
C GLU A 4 0.00 1.31 -14.73
N ALA A 5 0.93 0.40 -14.35
CA ALA A 5 0.59 -0.95 -13.96
C ALA A 5 -0.32 -1.01 -12.72
N ALA A 6 -0.04 -0.18 -11.71
CA ALA A 6 -0.85 -0.10 -10.51
C ALA A 6 -2.26 0.42 -10.80
N THR A 7 -2.38 1.48 -11.63
CA THR A 7 -3.68 2.05 -12.00
C THR A 7 -4.51 1.08 -12.83
N GLN A 8 -3.90 0.37 -13.80
CA GLN A 8 -4.61 -0.65 -14.59
C GLN A 8 -5.12 -1.79 -13.72
N PHE A 9 -4.27 -2.29 -12.81
CA PHE A 9 -4.67 -3.33 -11.86
C PHE A 9 -5.81 -2.86 -10.97
N GLN A 10 -5.71 -1.65 -10.38
CA GLN A 10 -6.75 -1.06 -9.54
C GLN A 10 -8.09 -1.01 -10.28
N ALA A 11 -8.11 -0.45 -11.49
CA ALA A 11 -9.34 -0.31 -12.27
C ALA A 11 -10.00 -1.66 -12.59
N GLN A 12 -9.21 -2.69 -12.92
CA GLN A 12 -9.73 -4.03 -13.19
C GLN A 12 -10.22 -4.72 -11.90
N ALA A 13 -9.41 -4.69 -10.84
CA ALA A 13 -9.72 -5.35 -9.59
C ALA A 13 -10.92 -4.71 -8.89
N PHE A 14 -11.05 -3.39 -8.91
CA PHE A 14 -12.14 -2.66 -8.29
C PHE A 14 -13.51 -3.07 -8.87
N ASN A 15 -13.62 -3.11 -10.19
CA ASN A 15 -14.87 -3.53 -10.86
C ASN A 15 -15.22 -5.00 -10.61
N GLU A 16 -14.22 -5.89 -10.49
CA GLU A 16 -14.45 -7.30 -10.25
C GLU A 16 -14.80 -7.60 -8.79
N LEU A 17 -14.11 -6.94 -7.84
CA LEU A 17 -14.27 -7.19 -6.41
C LEU A 17 -15.49 -6.48 -5.81
N LEU A 18 -15.90 -5.33 -6.38
CA LEU A 18 -17.06 -4.57 -5.93
C LEU A 18 -18.10 -4.43 -7.06
N PRO A 19 -18.76 -5.54 -7.47
CA PRO A 19 -19.78 -5.48 -8.50
C PRO A 19 -21.01 -4.72 -8.00
N ALA A 20 -21.79 -4.12 -8.92
CA ALA A 20 -23.02 -3.38 -8.60
C ALA A 20 -24.05 -4.17 -7.81
N SER A 21 -24.03 -5.52 -7.92
CA SER A 21 -24.91 -6.41 -7.14
C SER A 21 -24.45 -6.65 -5.70
N GLY A 22 -23.35 -6.04 -5.30
CA GLY A 22 -22.67 -6.25 -4.03
C GLY A 22 -21.65 -7.39 -4.04
N PRO A 23 -20.60 -7.30 -3.21
CA PRO A 23 -19.47 -8.25 -3.20
C PRO A 23 -19.77 -9.56 -2.48
N VAL A 24 -20.78 -9.60 -1.60
CA VAL A 24 -21.08 -10.76 -0.76
C VAL A 24 -21.96 -11.76 -1.48
N ARG A 25 -21.51 -13.02 -1.48
CA ARG A 25 -22.28 -14.18 -1.93
C ARG A 25 -22.37 -15.17 -0.77
N THR A 26 -23.57 -15.71 -0.55
CA THR A 26 -23.84 -16.73 0.46
C THR A 26 -24.09 -18.07 -0.20
N ALA A 27 -23.66 -19.14 0.45
CA ALA A 27 -23.96 -20.52 0.06
C ALA A 27 -24.42 -21.31 1.28
N VAL A 28 -25.42 -22.14 1.10
CA VAL A 28 -25.88 -23.08 2.14
C VAL A 28 -24.94 -24.28 2.14
N LEU A 29 -24.39 -24.61 3.31
CA LEU A 29 -23.59 -25.80 3.51
C LEU A 29 -24.42 -26.92 4.14
N GLY A 30 -24.35 -28.13 3.57
CA GLY A 30 -25.10 -29.29 4.03
C GLY A 30 -26.48 -29.40 3.35
N ALA A 31 -27.48 -29.97 4.08
CA ALA A 31 -28.81 -30.17 3.51
C ALA A 31 -29.50 -28.82 3.23
N GLU A 32 -29.87 -28.63 1.98
CA GLU A 32 -30.61 -27.46 1.51
C GLU A 32 -32.08 -27.59 1.95
N THR A 33 -32.53 -26.63 2.75
CA THR A 33 -33.92 -26.44 3.13
C THR A 33 -34.38 -25.06 2.69
N ARG A 34 -35.64 -24.89 2.35
CA ARG A 34 -36.22 -23.62 1.93
C ARG A 34 -35.99 -22.50 2.94
N GLU A 35 -35.99 -22.82 4.23
CA GLU A 35 -35.74 -21.86 5.33
C GLU A 35 -34.29 -21.38 5.31
N LYS A 36 -33.32 -22.30 5.15
CA LYS A 36 -31.88 -21.96 5.07
C LYS A 36 -31.56 -21.13 3.84
N GLU A 37 -32.21 -21.42 2.69
CA GLU A 37 -32.07 -20.61 1.47
C GLU A 37 -32.58 -19.19 1.69
N GLN A 38 -33.76 -19.03 2.31
CA GLN A 38 -34.30 -17.71 2.62
C GLN A 38 -33.43 -16.95 3.62
N GLN A 39 -32.87 -17.64 4.61
CA GLN A 39 -31.94 -17.05 5.55
C GLN A 39 -30.65 -16.60 4.84
N ALA A 40 -30.09 -17.42 3.96
CA ALA A 40 -28.90 -17.09 3.19
C ALA A 40 -29.13 -15.86 2.29
N ILE A 41 -30.30 -15.74 1.67
CA ILE A 41 -30.69 -14.58 0.87
C ILE A 41 -30.76 -13.32 1.73
N ARG A 42 -31.40 -13.38 2.91
CA ARG A 42 -31.48 -12.23 3.84
C ARG A 42 -30.09 -11.78 4.32
N VAL A 43 -29.24 -12.73 4.72
CA VAL A 43 -27.85 -12.43 5.13
C VAL A 43 -27.08 -11.77 3.98
N LYS A 44 -27.19 -12.28 2.76
CA LYS A 44 -26.58 -11.68 1.57
C LYS A 44 -27.04 -10.24 1.35
N GLN A 45 -28.35 -10.02 1.37
CA GLN A 45 -28.93 -8.68 1.16
C GLN A 45 -28.48 -7.70 2.25
N PHE A 46 -28.55 -8.12 3.51
CA PHE A 46 -28.14 -7.32 4.65
C PHE A 46 -26.64 -6.95 4.59
N MET A 47 -25.77 -7.93 4.39
CA MET A 47 -24.33 -7.66 4.33
C MET A 47 -23.96 -6.77 3.14
N ASN A 48 -24.55 -6.97 1.97
CA ASN A 48 -24.31 -6.11 0.82
C ASN A 48 -24.78 -4.67 1.10
N TYR A 49 -26.00 -4.50 1.65
CA TYR A 49 -26.50 -3.19 2.05
C TYR A 49 -25.58 -2.52 3.08
N TYR A 50 -25.14 -3.27 4.07
CA TYR A 50 -24.29 -2.75 5.14
C TYR A 50 -22.94 -2.26 4.60
N ILE A 51 -22.27 -3.07 3.76
CA ILE A 51 -20.97 -2.75 3.19
C ILE A 51 -21.05 -1.56 2.21
N THR A 52 -22.13 -1.46 1.41
CA THR A 52 -22.24 -0.46 0.36
C THR A 52 -22.88 0.85 0.82
N ASN A 53 -23.71 0.84 1.86
CA ASN A 53 -24.49 2.01 2.28
C ASN A 53 -24.23 2.46 3.72
N VAL A 54 -23.92 1.52 4.63
CA VAL A 54 -23.68 1.87 6.05
C VAL A 54 -22.20 2.14 6.31
N MET A 55 -21.31 1.34 5.70
CA MET A 55 -19.87 1.51 5.81
C MET A 55 -19.38 2.46 4.72
N GLU A 56 -19.56 3.78 4.90
CA GLU A 56 -19.16 4.80 3.92
C GLU A 56 -17.67 4.76 3.56
N GLU A 57 -16.84 4.37 4.53
CA GLU A 57 -15.39 4.25 4.38
C GLU A 57 -14.95 3.02 3.57
N TYR A 58 -15.81 2.01 3.40
CA TYR A 58 -15.41 0.73 2.80
C TYR A 58 -14.91 0.86 1.36
N THR A 59 -15.65 1.62 0.56
CA THR A 59 -15.34 1.82 -0.88
C THR A 59 -14.05 2.60 -1.08
N PRO A 60 -13.84 3.80 -0.48
CA PRO A 60 -12.58 4.53 -0.61
C PRO A 60 -11.38 3.78 -0.01
N ASP A 61 -11.55 3.10 1.12
CA ASP A 61 -10.48 2.29 1.72
C ASP A 61 -10.09 1.10 0.82
N LEU A 62 -11.06 0.46 0.17
CA LEU A 62 -10.81 -0.61 -0.79
C LEU A 62 -10.08 -0.10 -2.03
N ASP A 63 -10.49 1.05 -2.54
CA ASP A 63 -9.88 1.69 -3.71
C ASP A 63 -8.41 2.04 -3.44
N GLN A 64 -8.13 2.68 -2.30
CA GLN A 64 -6.77 2.99 -1.85
C GLN A 64 -5.94 1.70 -1.66
N MET A 65 -6.52 0.69 -1.03
CA MET A 65 -5.86 -0.61 -0.84
C MET A 65 -5.47 -1.27 -2.17
N LEU A 66 -6.36 -1.23 -3.16
CA LEU A 66 -6.13 -1.82 -4.49
C LEU A 66 -5.06 -1.09 -5.29
N PHE A 67 -4.85 0.20 -5.06
CA PHE A 67 -3.73 0.95 -5.62
C PHE A 67 -2.40 0.60 -4.92
N TYR A 68 -2.42 0.51 -3.59
CA TYR A 68 -1.23 0.23 -2.77
C TYR A 68 -0.75 -1.23 -2.92
N LEU A 69 -1.66 -2.18 -2.98
CA LEU A 69 -1.37 -3.61 -2.99
C LEU A 69 -0.41 -4.07 -4.11
N PRO A 70 -0.62 -3.70 -5.40
CA PRO A 70 0.30 -4.11 -6.46
C PRO A 70 1.69 -3.50 -6.29
N LEU A 71 1.83 -2.34 -5.67
CA LEU A 71 3.13 -1.70 -5.43
C LEU A 71 3.90 -2.40 -4.30
N ALA A 72 3.30 -2.49 -3.13
CA ALA A 72 3.93 -3.04 -1.92
C ALA A 72 3.93 -4.58 -1.88
N GLY A 73 2.96 -5.23 -2.51
CA GLY A 73 2.81 -6.68 -2.52
C GLY A 73 2.02 -7.27 -1.37
N SER A 74 1.85 -6.53 -0.28
CA SER A 74 1.05 -6.90 0.89
C SER A 74 0.29 -5.71 1.42
N THR A 75 -0.93 -5.96 1.86
CA THR A 75 -1.76 -5.02 2.60
C THR A 75 -2.59 -5.76 3.61
N PHE A 76 -3.10 -5.05 4.58
CA PHE A 76 -3.93 -5.63 5.62
C PHE A 76 -5.24 -4.87 5.75
N LYS A 77 -6.26 -5.55 6.25
CA LYS A 77 -7.48 -4.92 6.77
C LYS A 77 -7.72 -5.37 8.19
N LYS A 78 -8.17 -4.45 9.04
CA LYS A 78 -8.64 -4.73 10.41
C LYS A 78 -10.15 -4.64 10.45
N VAL A 79 -10.76 -5.72 10.93
CA VAL A 79 -12.21 -5.84 11.08
C VAL A 79 -12.55 -5.81 12.56
N TYR A 80 -13.32 -4.81 12.99
CA TYR A 80 -13.72 -4.64 14.38
C TYR A 80 -15.02 -3.85 14.49
N TYR A 81 -15.60 -3.80 15.69
CA TYR A 81 -16.71 -2.92 15.99
C TYR A 81 -16.19 -1.59 16.54
N ASP A 82 -16.58 -0.49 15.92
CA ASP A 82 -16.22 0.87 16.35
C ASP A 82 -17.34 1.41 17.22
N GLU A 83 -17.10 1.47 18.54
CA GLU A 83 -18.09 1.95 19.50
C GLU A 83 -18.42 3.43 19.33
N ALA A 84 -17.45 4.24 18.89
CA ALA A 84 -17.65 5.66 18.65
C ALA A 84 -18.57 5.91 17.45
N ARG A 85 -18.52 5.04 16.45
CA ARG A 85 -19.39 5.09 15.26
C ARG A 85 -20.63 4.21 15.40
N GLY A 86 -20.68 3.34 16.40
CA GLY A 86 -21.80 2.40 16.65
C GLY A 86 -21.98 1.37 15.54
N ARG A 87 -20.91 0.99 14.82
CA ARG A 87 -20.97 0.09 13.66
C ARG A 87 -19.73 -0.78 13.50
N ALA A 88 -19.88 -1.90 12.79
CA ALA A 88 -18.75 -2.69 12.33
C ALA A 88 -17.99 -1.93 11.23
N VAL A 89 -16.67 -2.01 11.24
CA VAL A 89 -15.78 -1.37 10.26
C VAL A 89 -14.73 -2.36 9.75
N SER A 90 -14.28 -2.13 8.52
CA SER A 90 -13.15 -2.84 7.94
C SER A 90 -12.19 -1.80 7.38
N LYS A 91 -11.09 -1.55 8.09
CA LYS A 91 -10.16 -0.45 7.81
C LYS A 91 -8.89 -0.97 7.15
N PHE A 92 -8.45 -0.31 6.09
CA PHE A 92 -7.17 -0.55 5.43
C PHE A 92 -5.99 -0.20 6.33
N ILE A 93 -4.98 -1.07 6.33
CA ILE A 93 -3.72 -0.88 7.04
C ILE A 93 -2.58 -1.14 6.05
N PRO A 94 -1.72 -0.15 5.78
CA PRO A 94 -0.50 -0.32 5.00
C PRO A 94 0.45 -1.35 5.64
N ALA A 95 1.28 -1.98 4.83
CA ALA A 95 2.17 -3.05 5.30
C ALA A 95 3.17 -2.58 6.38
N GLU A 96 3.62 -1.32 6.31
CA GLU A 96 4.54 -0.70 7.27
C GLU A 96 3.93 -0.52 8.67
N ASN A 97 2.60 -0.45 8.76
CA ASN A 97 1.90 -0.24 10.02
C ASN A 97 1.48 -1.56 10.73
N LEU A 98 1.85 -2.71 10.19
CA LEU A 98 1.61 -4.01 10.82
C LEU A 98 2.90 -4.81 10.93
N VAL A 99 3.35 -5.03 12.15
CA VAL A 99 4.60 -5.73 12.47
C VAL A 99 4.30 -7.12 13.01
N VAL A 100 4.95 -8.11 12.43
CA VAL A 100 4.86 -9.52 12.84
C VAL A 100 6.25 -10.13 12.99
N PRO A 101 6.45 -11.19 13.80
CA PRO A 101 7.71 -11.89 13.89
C PRO A 101 8.17 -12.47 12.55
N TYR A 102 9.47 -12.54 12.33
CA TYR A 102 10.06 -12.98 11.06
C TYR A 102 9.63 -14.39 10.63
N GLU A 103 9.46 -15.30 11.56
CA GLU A 103 9.10 -16.69 11.31
C GLU A 103 7.60 -16.93 11.07
N THR A 104 6.80 -15.86 11.07
CA THR A 104 5.35 -15.97 10.89
C THR A 104 5.00 -16.50 9.49
N SER A 105 4.14 -17.50 9.43
CA SER A 105 3.60 -18.03 8.17
C SER A 105 2.22 -17.41 7.83
N ASP A 106 1.37 -17.26 8.83
CA ASP A 106 0.03 -16.69 8.70
C ASP A 106 -0.38 -15.90 9.96
N LEU A 107 -1.45 -15.09 9.84
CA LEU A 107 -1.95 -14.27 10.95
C LEU A 107 -2.71 -15.07 12.03
N ALA A 108 -3.24 -16.22 11.67
CA ALA A 108 -4.04 -17.01 12.62
C ALA A 108 -3.16 -17.69 13.67
N THR A 109 -1.98 -18.16 13.27
CA THR A 109 -1.01 -18.85 14.14
C THR A 109 0.08 -17.92 14.68
N CYS A 110 0.07 -16.64 14.28
CA CYS A 110 1.07 -15.67 14.69
C CYS A 110 0.96 -15.36 16.20
N PRO A 111 2.03 -15.56 16.99
CA PRO A 111 1.97 -15.33 18.44
C PRO A 111 1.89 -13.83 18.80
N ASN A 112 2.44 -12.97 17.96
CA ASN A 112 2.47 -11.53 18.21
C ASN A 112 2.18 -10.76 16.91
N ILE A 113 1.19 -9.87 16.97
CA ILE A 113 0.86 -8.95 15.89
C ILE A 113 0.80 -7.55 16.49
N SER A 114 1.64 -6.64 16.05
CA SER A 114 1.66 -5.26 16.53
C SER A 114 1.24 -4.30 15.42
N GLN A 115 0.21 -3.52 15.67
CA GLN A 115 -0.25 -2.46 14.78
C GLN A 115 0.23 -1.10 15.29
N VAL A 116 0.82 -0.31 14.40
CA VAL A 116 1.15 1.09 14.65
C VAL A 116 -0.10 1.94 14.36
N VAL A 117 -0.57 2.68 15.36
CA VAL A 117 -1.75 3.54 15.27
C VAL A 117 -1.34 4.97 15.57
N ARG A 118 -1.48 5.86 14.60
CA ARG A 118 -1.23 7.29 14.75
C ARG A 118 -2.56 7.99 14.99
N MET A 119 -2.66 8.81 16.02
CA MET A 119 -3.89 9.56 16.32
C MET A 119 -3.60 10.95 16.91
N SER A 120 -4.58 11.84 16.86
CA SER A 120 -4.50 13.14 17.51
C SER A 120 -4.65 13.01 19.03
N LEU A 121 -4.08 13.95 19.79
CA LEU A 121 -4.30 14.02 21.25
C LEU A 121 -5.79 14.16 21.61
N ASN A 122 -6.55 14.84 20.76
CA ASN A 122 -7.99 14.99 20.99
C ASN A 122 -8.73 13.64 20.87
N ASP A 123 -8.38 12.82 19.90
CA ASP A 123 -8.99 11.49 19.74
C ASP A 123 -8.54 10.54 20.85
N LEU A 124 -7.26 10.61 21.24
CA LEU A 124 -6.79 9.91 22.42
C LEU A 124 -7.62 10.29 23.65
N ARG A 125 -7.85 11.59 23.87
CA ARG A 125 -8.64 12.08 24.99
C ARG A 125 -10.09 11.61 24.96
N LYS A 126 -10.71 11.54 23.78
CA LYS A 126 -12.05 10.95 23.65
C LYS A 126 -12.08 9.49 24.11
N HIS A 127 -11.07 8.70 23.71
CA HIS A 127 -10.94 7.31 24.15
C HIS A 127 -10.65 7.16 25.64
N GLN A 128 -9.94 8.10 26.26
CA GLN A 128 -9.75 8.13 27.70
C GLN A 128 -11.05 8.46 28.45
N VAL A 129 -11.78 9.48 27.99
CA VAL A 129 -13.07 9.89 28.60
C VAL A 129 -14.14 8.80 28.46
N SER A 130 -14.14 8.06 27.34
CA SER A 130 -15.05 6.92 27.16
C SER A 130 -14.67 5.68 28.01
N GLY A 131 -13.51 5.70 28.70
CA GLY A 131 -13.02 4.56 29.46
C GLY A 131 -12.40 3.46 28.60
N PHE A 132 -12.19 3.73 27.31
CA PHE A 132 -11.52 2.79 26.41
C PHE A 132 -10.02 2.69 26.70
N TYR A 133 -9.39 3.82 27.03
CA TYR A 133 -8.00 3.90 27.50
C TYR A 133 -7.94 4.45 28.92
N LEU A 134 -6.90 4.07 29.66
CA LEU A 134 -6.60 4.64 30.96
C LEU A 134 -6.32 6.14 30.84
N ASP A 135 -6.81 6.93 31.80
CA ASP A 135 -6.57 8.37 31.86
C ASP A 135 -5.15 8.66 32.38
N ILE A 136 -4.18 8.43 31.53
CA ILE A 136 -2.74 8.63 31.78
C ILE A 136 -2.24 9.71 30.83
N PRO A 137 -1.39 10.64 31.27
CA PRO A 137 -0.82 11.64 30.39
C PRO A 137 0.11 10.96 29.37
N VAL A 138 -0.21 11.10 28.08
CA VAL A 138 0.65 10.67 26.97
C VAL A 138 1.39 11.88 26.45
N LEU A 139 2.70 11.75 26.33
CA LEU A 139 3.53 12.78 25.72
C LEU A 139 3.31 12.81 24.21
N PRO A 140 3.32 14.00 23.59
CA PRO A 140 3.32 14.09 22.13
C PRO A 140 4.54 13.37 21.56
N SER A 141 4.33 12.63 20.47
CA SER A 141 5.45 12.02 19.75
C SER A 141 6.41 13.09 19.29
N GLN A 142 7.66 12.99 19.70
CA GLN A 142 8.74 13.73 19.06
C GLN A 142 8.98 13.04 17.72
N ASN A 143 8.32 13.56 16.69
CA ASN A 143 8.39 12.99 15.35
C ASN A 143 9.82 13.02 14.80
N GLU A 144 10.60 12.01 15.08
CA GLU A 144 11.66 11.60 14.18
C GLU A 144 10.97 10.92 12.99
N THR A 145 10.56 11.72 12.00
CA THR A 145 10.06 11.19 10.76
C THR A 145 11.15 10.33 10.14
N GLY A 146 10.85 9.08 9.82
CA GLY A 146 11.79 8.24 9.08
C GLY A 146 12.01 8.79 7.67
N SER A 147 13.15 8.50 7.06
CA SER A 147 13.48 8.96 5.70
C SER A 147 12.42 8.61 4.65
N VAL A 148 11.63 7.57 4.89
CA VAL A 148 10.51 7.15 4.02
C VAL A 148 9.30 8.05 4.22
N ASP A 149 8.96 8.36 5.47
CA ASP A 149 7.86 9.26 5.80
C ASP A 149 8.12 10.68 5.25
N ASP A 150 9.35 11.17 5.35
CA ASP A 150 9.77 12.46 4.78
C ASP A 150 9.60 12.50 3.26
N GLU A 151 9.94 11.42 2.57
CA GLU A 151 9.78 11.35 1.12
C GLU A 151 8.30 11.26 0.70
N ILE A 152 7.47 10.50 1.43
CA ILE A 152 6.02 10.44 1.21
C ILE A 152 5.41 11.82 1.40
N GLN A 153 5.72 12.52 2.49
CA GLN A 153 5.23 13.86 2.77
C GLN A 153 5.64 14.87 1.70
N ARG A 154 6.88 14.75 1.20
CA ARG A 154 7.35 15.58 0.10
C ARG A 154 6.58 15.34 -1.19
N ILE A 155 6.22 14.08 -1.49
CA ILE A 155 5.40 13.73 -2.66
C ILE A 155 3.98 14.27 -2.50
N ASP A 156 3.41 14.18 -1.30
CA ASP A 156 2.08 14.70 -0.97
C ASP A 156 2.04 16.22 -0.83
N GLY A 157 3.20 16.89 -0.86
CA GLY A 157 3.32 18.35 -0.73
C GLY A 157 3.06 18.87 0.68
N VAL A 158 3.17 18.02 1.68
CA VAL A 158 2.98 18.35 3.11
C VAL A 158 4.34 18.64 3.75
N SER A 159 4.42 19.71 4.54
CA SER A 159 5.63 19.98 5.33
C SER A 159 5.60 19.18 6.64
N PRO A 160 6.73 18.63 7.10
CA PRO A 160 6.81 17.84 8.35
C PRO A 160 6.28 18.57 9.60
N SER A 161 6.33 19.90 9.59
CA SER A 161 5.80 20.75 10.67
C SER A 161 4.26 20.88 10.70
N GLN A 162 3.56 20.31 9.74
CA GLN A 162 2.09 20.39 9.61
C GLN A 162 1.38 19.08 9.95
N ILE A 163 2.08 18.12 10.57
CA ILE A 163 1.49 16.82 10.91
C ILE A 163 0.78 16.94 12.26
N ASP A 164 -0.54 16.77 12.23
CA ASP A 164 -1.42 16.81 13.40
C ASP A 164 -1.47 15.49 14.20
N TYR A 165 -0.54 14.55 13.95
CA TYR A 165 -0.47 13.33 14.74
C TYR A 165 0.38 13.54 15.97
N ASP A 166 -0.31 13.75 17.09
CA ASP A 166 0.33 14.09 18.35
C ASP A 166 0.85 12.88 19.11
N CYS A 167 0.36 11.67 18.80
CA CYS A 167 0.81 10.45 19.48
C CYS A 167 0.77 9.22 18.59
N THR A 168 1.74 8.34 18.83
CA THR A 168 1.84 7.02 18.19
C THR A 168 1.63 5.93 19.24
N LEU A 169 0.66 5.08 18.98
CA LEU A 169 0.32 3.93 19.83
C LEU A 169 0.69 2.62 19.14
N LEU A 170 1.08 1.67 19.93
CA LEU A 170 1.30 0.28 19.51
C LEU A 170 0.19 -0.59 20.09
N GLU A 171 -0.66 -1.12 19.23
CA GLU A 171 -1.67 -2.11 19.59
C GLU A 171 -1.09 -3.51 19.35
N CYS A 172 -0.75 -4.20 20.42
CA CYS A 172 -0.07 -5.48 20.40
C CYS A 172 -1.05 -6.62 20.75
N HIS A 173 -1.30 -7.51 19.80
CA HIS A 173 -2.04 -8.75 20.00
C HIS A 173 -1.04 -9.85 20.36
N VAL A 174 -0.93 -10.18 21.63
CA VAL A 174 0.14 -11.04 22.18
C VAL A 174 -0.44 -12.07 23.13
N ASP A 175 0.28 -13.18 23.29
CA ASP A 175 -0.02 -14.18 24.31
C ASP A 175 0.82 -13.89 25.54
N LEU A 176 0.17 -13.62 26.69
CA LEU A 176 0.79 -13.23 27.96
C LEU A 176 0.33 -14.14 29.08
N ASP A 177 1.22 -14.34 30.04
CA ASP A 177 0.94 -14.89 31.35
C ASP A 177 0.98 -13.71 32.34
N LEU A 178 -0.19 -13.26 32.80
CA LEU A 178 -0.32 -12.10 33.66
C LEU A 178 -0.58 -12.50 35.10
N GLU A 179 0.20 -11.98 36.04
CA GLU A 179 0.06 -12.21 37.46
C GLU A 179 -1.37 -11.87 37.95
N GLY A 180 -2.04 -12.85 38.53
CA GLY A 180 -3.43 -12.77 39.01
C GLY A 180 -4.49 -13.02 37.94
N TYR A 181 -4.09 -13.40 36.72
CA TYR A 181 -4.95 -13.78 35.59
C TYR A 181 -4.37 -15.00 34.84
N GLU A 182 -3.58 -15.79 35.53
CA GLU A 182 -2.95 -16.99 35.01
C GLU A 182 -4.01 -18.03 34.62
N GLU A 183 -3.65 -18.90 33.69
CA GLU A 183 -4.48 -20.04 33.30
C GLU A 183 -4.39 -21.14 34.36
N GLU A 184 -5.54 -21.54 34.91
CA GLU A 184 -5.66 -22.63 35.87
C GLU A 184 -6.20 -23.89 35.19
N ASP A 185 -5.74 -25.06 35.58
CA ASP A 185 -6.31 -26.34 35.18
C ASP A 185 -7.56 -26.71 36.00
N GLU A 186 -8.13 -27.90 35.76
CA GLU A 186 -9.31 -28.40 36.47
C GLU A 186 -9.07 -28.57 37.98
N ASP A 187 -7.81 -28.69 38.38
CA ASP A 187 -7.40 -28.88 39.79
C ASP A 187 -7.05 -27.55 40.49
N GLY A 188 -7.09 -26.42 39.74
CA GLY A 188 -6.76 -25.06 40.20
C GLY A 188 -5.27 -24.78 40.29
N GLU A 189 -4.44 -25.58 39.62
CA GLU A 189 -3.00 -25.36 39.52
C GLU A 189 -2.69 -24.50 38.27
N PHE A 190 -1.72 -23.59 38.38
CA PHE A 190 -1.30 -22.75 37.28
C PHE A 190 -0.63 -23.57 36.17
N THR A 191 -1.18 -23.50 34.96
CA THR A 191 -0.67 -24.24 33.80
C THR A 191 0.58 -23.62 33.19
N GLY A 192 0.84 -22.33 33.44
CA GLY A 192 1.90 -21.55 32.80
C GLY A 192 1.67 -21.31 31.28
N ILE A 193 0.46 -21.56 30.80
CA ILE A 193 0.07 -21.31 29.42
C ILE A 193 -0.21 -19.82 29.26
N LYS A 194 0.38 -19.22 28.23
CA LYS A 194 0.11 -17.84 27.88
C LYS A 194 -1.21 -17.73 27.13
N ILE A 195 -2.08 -16.83 27.56
CA ILE A 195 -3.38 -16.58 26.97
C ILE A 195 -3.39 -15.27 26.16
N PRO A 196 -4.24 -15.17 25.11
CA PRO A 196 -4.21 -14.03 24.20
C PRO A 196 -4.81 -12.76 24.80
N TYR A 197 -4.06 -11.66 24.68
CA TYR A 197 -4.46 -10.30 25.07
C TYR A 197 -4.23 -9.30 23.95
N VAL A 198 -4.92 -8.17 24.03
CA VAL A 198 -4.62 -6.96 23.27
C VAL A 198 -4.10 -5.92 24.25
N VAL A 199 -2.86 -5.50 24.07
CA VAL A 199 -2.20 -4.49 24.87
C VAL A 199 -1.95 -3.25 24.04
N THR A 200 -2.44 -2.10 24.48
CA THR A 200 -2.15 -0.83 23.82
C THR A 200 -1.12 -0.05 24.62
N ILE A 201 -0.04 0.33 23.97
CA ILE A 201 1.12 0.98 24.59
C ILE A 201 1.41 2.27 23.83
N SER A 202 1.74 3.34 24.53
CA SER A 202 2.31 4.54 23.90
C SER A 202 3.75 4.26 23.50
N GLN A 203 4.09 4.52 22.22
CA GLN A 203 5.42 4.28 21.68
C GLN A 203 6.49 5.16 22.38
N ASP A 204 6.15 6.41 22.70
CA ASP A 204 7.11 7.40 23.16
C ASP A 204 7.58 7.19 24.61
N ASN A 205 6.68 6.74 25.47
CA ASN A 205 6.96 6.60 26.90
C ASN A 205 6.78 5.17 27.44
N GLY A 206 6.37 4.22 26.60
CA GLY A 206 6.15 2.82 26.99
C GLY A 206 4.99 2.59 27.97
N GLN A 207 4.15 3.61 28.22
CA GLN A 207 3.02 3.48 29.13
C GLN A 207 1.91 2.62 28.53
N ILE A 208 1.36 1.74 29.35
CA ILE A 208 0.24 0.87 28.98
C ILE A 208 -1.05 1.66 29.15
N LEU A 209 -1.79 1.82 28.05
CA LEU A 209 -3.07 2.50 28.01
C LEU A 209 -4.27 1.57 28.19
N ALA A 210 -4.15 0.32 27.72
CA ALA A 210 -5.19 -0.67 27.90
C ALA A 210 -4.62 -2.09 27.80
N ILE A 211 -5.21 -3.00 28.57
CA ILE A 211 -5.03 -4.44 28.45
C ILE A 211 -6.43 -5.06 28.34
N ARG A 212 -6.67 -5.86 27.32
CA ARG A 212 -7.96 -6.51 27.07
C ARG A 212 -7.76 -7.96 26.71
N ARG A 213 -8.70 -8.81 27.13
CA ARG A 213 -8.74 -10.22 26.72
C ARG A 213 -9.01 -10.31 25.21
N ASN A 214 -8.28 -11.17 24.54
CA ASN A 214 -8.42 -11.42 23.09
C ASN A 214 -9.00 -12.81 22.80
N TYR A 215 -9.92 -13.26 23.64
CA TYR A 215 -10.63 -14.52 23.52
C TYR A 215 -12.06 -14.35 24.03
N ARG A 216 -12.94 -15.29 23.71
CA ARG A 216 -14.32 -15.29 24.20
C ARG A 216 -14.36 -15.94 25.57
N GLU A 217 -15.11 -15.36 26.48
CA GLU A 217 -15.28 -15.91 27.84
C GLU A 217 -15.91 -17.32 27.85
N GLU A 218 -16.74 -17.61 26.83
CA GLU A 218 -17.41 -18.89 26.64
C GLU A 218 -16.50 -19.99 26.03
N ASP A 219 -15.32 -19.59 25.51
CA ASP A 219 -14.40 -20.54 24.87
C ASP A 219 -13.42 -21.12 25.87
N GLU A 220 -13.66 -22.38 26.27
CA GLU A 220 -12.78 -23.14 27.17
C GLU A 220 -11.32 -23.20 26.71
N LYS A 221 -11.10 -23.13 25.38
CA LYS A 221 -9.76 -23.19 24.81
C LYS A 221 -9.10 -21.82 24.70
N LYS A 222 -9.79 -20.76 25.06
CA LYS A 222 -9.33 -19.35 24.98
C LYS A 222 -8.64 -19.02 23.66
N GLN A 223 -9.27 -19.45 22.53
CA GLN A 223 -8.68 -19.25 21.21
C GLN A 223 -8.63 -17.77 20.85
N LYS A 224 -7.49 -17.36 20.29
CA LYS A 224 -7.25 -15.98 19.84
C LYS A 224 -8.30 -15.52 18.83
N ILE A 225 -8.90 -14.38 19.10
CA ILE A 225 -9.77 -13.70 18.13
C ILE A 225 -8.87 -12.99 17.11
N ASN A 226 -9.05 -13.31 15.83
CA ASN A 226 -8.32 -12.68 14.77
C ASN A 226 -9.11 -11.47 14.23
N TYR A 227 -8.45 -10.31 14.13
CA TYR A 227 -9.00 -9.05 13.61
C TYR A 227 -8.41 -8.65 12.27
N PHE A 228 -7.31 -9.27 11.83
CA PHE A 228 -6.56 -8.85 10.67
C PHE A 228 -6.73 -9.82 9.51
N VAL A 229 -6.86 -9.26 8.32
CA VAL A 229 -6.91 -9.99 7.05
C VAL A 229 -5.72 -9.57 6.21
N HIS A 230 -4.97 -10.53 5.69
CA HIS A 230 -3.82 -10.32 4.83
C HIS A 230 -4.20 -10.45 3.36
N TYR A 231 -4.01 -9.38 2.60
CA TYR A 231 -4.13 -9.35 1.15
C TYR A 231 -2.76 -9.43 0.51
N LYS A 232 -2.53 -10.41 -0.36
CA LYS A 232 -1.26 -10.64 -1.06
C LYS A 232 -1.43 -10.47 -2.56
N PHE A 233 -0.55 -9.70 -3.18
CA PHE A 233 -0.50 -9.58 -4.64
C PHE A 233 0.15 -10.83 -5.26
N LEU A 234 1.43 -11.06 -5.00
CA LEU A 234 2.13 -12.29 -5.33
C LEU A 234 2.64 -12.94 -4.04
N PRO A 235 2.65 -14.28 -3.95
CA PRO A 235 3.24 -14.94 -2.79
C PRO A 235 4.76 -14.66 -2.77
N GLY A 236 5.26 -14.25 -1.62
CA GLY A 236 6.69 -14.10 -1.35
C GLY A 236 7.29 -15.38 -0.76
N PHE A 237 8.57 -15.32 -0.41
CA PHE A 237 9.27 -16.43 0.23
C PHE A 237 8.97 -16.55 1.74
N GLY A 238 8.38 -15.51 2.33
CA GLY A 238 8.00 -15.45 3.74
C GLY A 238 6.57 -14.99 3.91
N PHE A 239 6.32 -14.31 5.03
CA PHE A 239 5.00 -13.79 5.37
C PHE A 239 4.49 -12.77 4.35
N TYR A 240 5.32 -11.80 3.97
CA TYR A 240 4.92 -10.74 3.04
C TYR A 240 4.93 -11.21 1.59
N GLY A 241 4.00 -10.67 0.80
CA GLY A 241 3.94 -10.88 -0.64
C GLY A 241 4.91 -9.97 -1.40
N LEU A 242 5.12 -10.29 -2.66
CA LEU A 242 5.92 -9.50 -3.59
C LEU A 242 5.02 -8.59 -4.43
N GLY A 243 5.39 -7.32 -4.56
CA GLY A 243 4.74 -6.35 -5.42
C GLY A 243 5.53 -6.03 -6.67
N LEU A 244 5.00 -5.12 -7.48
CA LEU A 244 5.64 -4.64 -8.70
C LEU A 244 6.97 -3.92 -8.42
N ILE A 245 7.11 -3.26 -7.27
CA ILE A 245 8.38 -2.64 -6.88
C ILE A 245 9.48 -3.69 -6.80
N HIS A 246 9.18 -4.86 -6.28
CA HIS A 246 10.16 -5.96 -6.18
C HIS A 246 10.51 -6.58 -7.54
N THR A 247 9.55 -6.64 -8.47
CA THR A 247 9.71 -7.34 -9.75
C THR A 247 10.26 -6.43 -10.86
N ILE A 248 9.74 -5.21 -10.98
CA ILE A 248 10.10 -4.28 -12.07
C ILE A 248 10.73 -2.97 -11.59
N GLY A 249 10.90 -2.78 -10.27
CA GLY A 249 11.49 -1.57 -9.70
C GLY A 249 12.91 -1.32 -10.21
N GLY A 250 13.73 -2.36 -10.34
CA GLY A 250 15.07 -2.28 -10.93
C GLY A 250 15.06 -1.78 -12.37
N LEU A 251 14.14 -2.31 -13.19
CA LEU A 251 13.99 -1.88 -14.59
C LEU A 251 13.51 -0.43 -14.68
N SER A 252 12.56 -0.04 -13.85
CA SER A 252 12.06 1.34 -13.79
C SER A 252 13.16 2.32 -13.39
N ARG A 253 13.99 1.97 -12.41
CA ARG A 253 15.15 2.77 -11.97
C ARG A 253 16.18 2.92 -13.10
N THR A 254 16.48 1.83 -13.80
CA THR A 254 17.41 1.84 -14.95
C THR A 254 16.87 2.72 -16.08
N ALA A 255 15.58 2.61 -16.42
CA ALA A 255 14.96 3.44 -17.45
C ALA A 255 15.02 4.94 -17.07
N THR A 256 14.76 5.29 -15.83
CA THR A 256 14.84 6.67 -15.33
C THR A 256 16.28 7.19 -15.40
N ALA A 257 17.28 6.39 -15.02
CA ALA A 257 18.69 6.77 -15.09
C ALA A 257 19.14 6.98 -16.54
N ALA A 258 18.76 6.09 -17.45
CA ALA A 258 19.08 6.20 -18.88
C ALA A 258 18.43 7.45 -19.51
N LEU A 259 17.18 7.73 -19.16
CA LEU A 259 16.47 8.93 -19.64
C LEU A 259 17.15 10.20 -19.14
N ARG A 260 17.53 10.28 -17.86
CA ARG A 260 18.28 11.41 -17.30
C ARG A 260 19.59 11.64 -18.05
N GLN A 261 20.37 10.57 -18.27
CA GLN A 261 21.64 10.68 -19.01
C GLN A 261 21.43 11.19 -20.47
N LEU A 262 20.37 10.75 -21.16
CA LEU A 262 20.04 11.22 -22.49
C LEU A 262 19.66 12.71 -22.49
N ILE A 263 18.88 13.16 -21.50
CA ILE A 263 18.50 14.56 -21.32
C ILE A 263 19.74 15.41 -21.01
N ASP A 264 20.60 14.97 -20.09
CA ASP A 264 21.83 15.66 -19.71
C ASP A 264 22.77 15.79 -20.91
N ALA A 265 22.99 14.70 -21.69
CA ALA A 265 23.78 14.73 -22.90
C ALA A 265 23.17 15.69 -23.96
N GLY A 266 21.85 15.71 -24.12
CA GLY A 266 21.14 16.62 -25.01
C GLY A 266 21.31 18.08 -24.56
N THR A 267 21.20 18.35 -23.28
CA THR A 267 21.37 19.69 -22.71
C THR A 267 22.80 20.20 -22.93
N LEU A 268 23.83 19.39 -22.60
CA LEU A 268 25.22 19.75 -22.80
C LEU A 268 25.57 19.92 -24.30
N SER A 269 24.98 19.14 -25.18
CA SER A 269 25.18 19.24 -26.63
C SER A 269 24.53 20.52 -27.20
N ASN A 270 23.36 20.93 -26.69
CA ASN A 270 22.62 22.09 -27.14
C ASN A 270 23.12 23.42 -26.54
N LEU A 271 23.74 23.35 -25.36
CA LEU A 271 24.36 24.49 -24.67
C LEU A 271 25.86 24.24 -24.51
N PRO A 272 26.62 24.34 -25.60
CA PRO A 272 28.02 24.01 -25.59
C PRO A 272 28.79 25.01 -24.69
N ALA A 273 29.49 24.48 -23.72
CA ALA A 273 30.48 25.22 -22.93
C ALA A 273 31.85 25.10 -23.61
N GLY A 274 32.73 26.05 -23.35
CA GLY A 274 34.09 26.10 -23.91
C GLY A 274 35.06 26.81 -23.02
N PHE A 275 36.34 26.73 -23.38
CA PHE A 275 37.40 27.53 -22.79
C PHE A 275 37.70 28.75 -23.63
N LYS A 276 37.85 29.90 -23.00
CA LYS A 276 38.36 31.12 -23.66
C LYS A 276 39.80 31.37 -23.26
N ALA A 277 40.64 31.74 -24.21
CA ALA A 277 42.03 32.12 -23.95
C ALA A 277 42.09 33.34 -23.04
N ARG A 278 43.08 33.35 -22.14
CA ARG A 278 43.30 34.48 -21.25
C ARG A 278 43.68 35.71 -22.04
N GLY A 279 42.88 36.80 -21.95
CA GLY A 279 43.06 38.04 -22.74
C GLY A 279 42.01 38.30 -23.77
N LEU A 280 41.17 37.31 -24.12
CA LEU A 280 39.99 37.51 -24.95
C LEU A 280 38.94 38.31 -24.14
N ARG A 281 38.60 39.52 -24.61
CA ARG A 281 37.54 40.34 -24.00
C ARG A 281 36.29 40.29 -24.89
N ILE A 282 35.21 39.84 -24.29
CA ILE A 282 33.88 39.85 -24.92
C ILE A 282 33.12 40.97 -24.21
N ARG A 283 32.49 41.85 -24.96
CA ARG A 283 31.63 42.88 -24.41
C ARG A 283 30.38 42.22 -23.80
N ASP A 284 30.04 42.61 -22.57
CA ASP A 284 28.92 42.08 -21.81
C ASP A 284 28.99 40.55 -21.57
N ASP A 285 30.18 40.06 -21.15
CA ASP A 285 30.46 38.61 -20.94
C ASP A 285 29.65 37.98 -19.81
N ASP A 286 29.09 38.79 -18.91
CA ASP A 286 28.27 38.35 -17.79
C ASP A 286 26.80 38.10 -18.13
N ASP A 287 26.33 38.60 -19.31
CA ASP A 287 24.97 38.41 -19.73
C ASP A 287 24.81 37.26 -20.74
N PRO A 288 23.77 36.41 -20.62
CA PRO A 288 23.50 35.38 -21.61
C PRO A 288 23.19 35.92 -22.99
N LEU A 289 23.76 35.30 -24.05
CA LEU A 289 23.51 35.67 -25.46
C LEU A 289 22.03 35.42 -25.80
N GLN A 290 21.43 36.45 -26.43
CA GLN A 290 20.07 36.34 -27.00
C GLN A 290 20.12 35.69 -28.39
N PRO A 291 19.07 34.96 -28.79
CA PRO A 291 19.01 34.42 -30.14
C PRO A 291 19.10 35.52 -31.21
N GLY A 292 20.12 35.45 -32.10
CA GLY A 292 20.36 36.42 -33.15
C GLY A 292 21.25 37.62 -32.75
N GLU A 293 21.80 37.64 -31.55
CA GLU A 293 22.70 38.67 -31.04
C GLU A 293 24.14 38.44 -31.53
N PHE A 294 24.81 39.52 -31.97
CA PHE A 294 26.23 39.53 -32.27
C PHE A 294 26.94 40.46 -31.28
N ARG A 295 28.01 39.96 -30.66
CA ARG A 295 28.82 40.71 -29.69
C ARG A 295 30.21 41.00 -30.22
N ASP A 296 30.70 42.21 -29.92
CA ASP A 296 32.05 42.59 -30.24
C ASP A 296 33.07 41.83 -29.35
N VAL A 297 34.12 41.32 -29.99
CA VAL A 297 35.17 40.53 -29.34
C VAL A 297 36.52 41.11 -29.69
N ASP A 298 37.28 41.54 -28.67
CA ASP A 298 38.69 41.97 -28.79
C ASP A 298 39.60 40.75 -28.63
N ALA A 299 40.24 40.32 -29.73
CA ALA A 299 41.21 39.23 -29.75
C ALA A 299 42.60 39.78 -30.05
N PRO A 300 43.42 40.15 -29.07
CA PRO A 300 44.76 40.65 -29.30
C PRO A 300 45.69 39.56 -29.82
N GLY A 301 46.02 39.59 -31.09
CA GLY A 301 47.11 38.82 -31.70
C GLY A 301 46.70 37.47 -32.38
N GLY A 302 45.45 37.20 -32.63
CA GLY A 302 45.08 35.96 -33.29
C GLY A 302 43.66 35.92 -33.82
N ALA A 303 43.36 34.87 -34.61
CA ALA A 303 42.01 34.61 -35.02
C ALA A 303 41.13 34.21 -33.81
N ILE A 304 39.93 34.76 -33.71
CA ILE A 304 38.95 34.46 -32.66
C ILE A 304 38.78 32.94 -32.49
N ARG A 305 38.88 32.20 -33.60
CA ARG A 305 38.72 30.76 -33.66
C ARG A 305 39.79 30.00 -32.85
N ASP A 306 41.00 30.53 -32.75
CA ASP A 306 42.10 29.92 -31.98
C ASP A 306 42.07 30.29 -30.50
N SER A 307 41.26 31.29 -30.14
CA SER A 307 41.10 31.79 -28.78
C SER A 307 39.87 31.19 -28.04
N LEU A 308 39.03 30.48 -28.76
CA LEU A 308 37.83 29.81 -28.20
C LEU A 308 37.90 28.31 -28.51
N MET A 309 37.93 27.48 -27.50
CA MET A 309 37.92 26.04 -27.63
C MET A 309 36.60 25.50 -27.08
N PRO A 310 35.66 25.13 -27.93
CA PRO A 310 34.44 24.46 -27.48
C PRO A 310 34.78 23.06 -26.92
N LEU A 311 34.18 22.70 -25.78
CA LEU A 311 34.33 21.35 -25.25
C LEU A 311 33.60 20.34 -26.16
N PRO A 312 34.22 19.21 -26.53
CA PRO A 312 33.64 18.22 -27.42
C PRO A 312 32.61 17.38 -26.66
N PHE A 313 31.44 17.95 -26.35
CA PHE A 313 30.35 17.20 -25.80
C PHE A 313 29.75 16.28 -26.89
N LYS A 314 29.63 15.00 -26.56
CA LYS A 314 28.92 14.06 -27.41
C LYS A 314 27.41 14.28 -27.25
N GLY A 315 26.68 14.27 -28.36
CA GLY A 315 25.22 14.24 -28.35
C GLY A 315 24.67 12.95 -27.70
N PRO A 316 23.35 12.88 -27.53
CA PRO A 316 22.70 11.68 -26.98
C PRO A 316 23.10 10.42 -27.72
N ASP A 317 23.50 9.36 -26.97
CA ASP A 317 23.96 8.12 -27.55
C ASP A 317 22.78 7.25 -28.03
N GLN A 318 22.82 6.85 -29.32
CA GLN A 318 21.78 6.02 -29.92
C GLN A 318 21.71 4.64 -29.24
N THR A 319 22.84 4.10 -28.76
CA THR A 319 22.87 2.83 -28.05
C THR A 319 22.13 2.92 -26.73
N LEU A 320 22.29 4.04 -25.99
CA LEU A 320 21.59 4.29 -24.75
C LEU A 320 20.08 4.47 -24.98
N PHE A 321 19.70 5.13 -26.08
CA PHE A 321 18.29 5.27 -26.47
C PHE A 321 17.66 3.90 -26.80
N ASN A 322 18.35 3.04 -27.53
CA ASN A 322 17.90 1.69 -27.82
C ASN A 322 17.79 0.83 -26.55
N LEU A 323 18.76 0.95 -25.62
CA LEU A 323 18.72 0.30 -24.33
C LEU A 323 17.49 0.74 -23.52
N LEU A 324 17.19 2.03 -23.49
CA LEU A 324 15.99 2.56 -22.84
C LEU A 324 14.72 1.92 -23.41
N GLY A 325 14.60 1.84 -24.74
CA GLY A 325 13.47 1.19 -25.41
C GLY A 325 13.34 -0.29 -25.02
N PHE A 326 14.45 -1.02 -24.98
CA PHE A 326 14.46 -2.43 -24.56
C PHE A 326 14.03 -2.61 -23.09
N VAL A 327 14.55 -1.76 -22.18
CA VAL A 327 14.21 -1.81 -20.75
C VAL A 327 12.73 -1.50 -20.52
N VAL A 328 12.20 -0.49 -21.22
CA VAL A 328 10.78 -0.14 -21.16
C VAL A 328 9.90 -1.30 -21.63
N GLN A 329 10.24 -1.91 -22.79
CA GLN A 329 9.50 -3.05 -23.33
C GLN A 329 9.57 -4.28 -22.39
N ALA A 330 10.73 -4.56 -21.79
CA ALA A 330 10.87 -5.61 -20.79
C ALA A 330 10.01 -5.34 -19.56
N GLY A 331 10.03 -4.09 -19.04
CA GLY A 331 9.20 -3.68 -17.92
C GLY A 331 7.70 -3.84 -18.19
N GLN A 332 7.23 -3.45 -19.37
CA GLN A 332 5.83 -3.61 -19.78
C GLN A 332 5.42 -5.09 -19.85
N ARG A 333 6.28 -5.97 -20.35
CA ARG A 333 6.01 -7.41 -20.36
C ARG A 333 5.89 -8.00 -18.96
N PHE A 334 6.78 -7.62 -18.05
CA PHE A 334 6.74 -8.08 -16.65
C PHE A 334 5.56 -7.53 -15.87
N ALA A 335 5.20 -6.27 -16.12
CA ALA A 335 4.02 -5.65 -15.51
C ALA A 335 2.72 -6.19 -16.10
N GLN A 336 2.78 -6.96 -17.20
CA GLN A 336 1.63 -7.43 -17.98
C GLN A 336 0.71 -6.27 -18.45
N ILE A 337 1.31 -5.10 -18.60
CA ILE A 337 0.73 -4.00 -19.34
C ILE A 337 0.79 -4.43 -20.81
N THR A 338 0.00 -5.41 -21.16
CA THR A 338 -0.25 -5.67 -22.57
C THR A 338 -1.22 -4.57 -22.97
N ASP A 339 -0.69 -3.55 -23.64
CA ASP A 339 -1.50 -2.66 -24.45
C ASP A 339 -2.37 -3.57 -25.31
N MET A 340 -3.61 -3.74 -24.90
CA MET A 340 -4.66 -4.12 -25.82
C MET A 340 -4.88 -2.91 -26.75
N LYS A 341 -3.89 -2.58 -27.55
CA LYS A 341 -4.10 -1.74 -28.71
C LYS A 341 -4.94 -2.57 -29.67
N ILE A 342 -6.25 -2.46 -29.50
CA ILE A 342 -7.27 -2.85 -30.48
C ILE A 342 -7.09 -1.96 -31.74
N GLY A 343 -5.90 -1.67 -32.16
CA GLY A 343 -5.64 -0.80 -33.30
C GLY A 343 -4.30 -1.05 -34.01
N ASP A 344 -3.32 -1.65 -33.35
CA ASP A 344 -1.99 -1.92 -33.90
C ASP A 344 -1.75 -3.43 -34.18
N GLY A 345 -2.74 -4.26 -33.96
CA GLY A 345 -2.72 -5.64 -34.43
C GLY A 345 -2.75 -5.66 -35.96
N ASN A 346 -1.79 -6.36 -36.59
CA ASN A 346 -1.85 -6.71 -38.00
C ASN A 346 -3.32 -6.97 -38.38
N GLU A 347 -3.86 -6.21 -39.31
CA GLU A 347 -5.24 -6.36 -39.84
C GLU A 347 -5.51 -7.80 -40.34
N ASN A 348 -4.46 -8.63 -40.45
CA ASN A 348 -4.46 -10.02 -40.86
C ASN A 348 -4.25 -11.05 -39.73
N ALA A 349 -4.18 -10.63 -38.44
CA ALA A 349 -4.11 -11.59 -37.34
C ALA A 349 -5.47 -12.31 -37.21
N ALA A 350 -5.45 -13.63 -37.32
CA ALA A 350 -6.67 -14.43 -37.14
C ALA A 350 -7.30 -14.13 -35.77
N VAL A 351 -8.60 -13.85 -35.72
CA VAL A 351 -9.37 -13.54 -34.51
C VAL A 351 -9.08 -14.49 -33.36
N GLY A 352 -8.83 -15.77 -33.66
CA GLY A 352 -8.45 -16.80 -32.68
C GLY A 352 -7.10 -16.56 -32.00
N THR A 353 -6.11 -15.98 -32.70
CA THR A 353 -4.79 -15.68 -32.11
C THR A 353 -4.88 -14.50 -31.13
N THR A 354 -5.67 -13.50 -31.47
CA THR A 354 -5.91 -12.33 -30.62
C THR A 354 -6.68 -12.76 -29.35
N VAL A 355 -7.70 -13.62 -29.49
CA VAL A 355 -8.47 -14.16 -28.35
C VAL A 355 -7.56 -15.02 -27.45
N ALA A 356 -6.69 -15.85 -28.00
CA ALA A 356 -5.77 -16.69 -27.23
C ALA A 356 -4.72 -15.87 -26.46
N LEU A 357 -4.21 -14.76 -27.04
CA LEU A 357 -3.32 -13.83 -26.35
C LEU A 357 -4.04 -13.08 -25.23
N LEU A 358 -5.29 -12.70 -25.44
CA LEU A 358 -6.17 -12.08 -24.45
C LEU A 358 -6.41 -13.02 -23.26
N GLU A 359 -6.72 -14.29 -23.54
CA GLU A 359 -6.90 -15.31 -22.50
C GLU A 359 -5.62 -15.57 -21.71
N GLN A 360 -4.45 -15.53 -22.34
CA GLN A 360 -3.17 -15.76 -21.66
C GLN A 360 -2.83 -14.61 -20.70
N GLY A 361 -3.05 -13.35 -21.10
CA GLY A 361 -2.87 -12.19 -20.23
C GLY A 361 -3.85 -12.20 -19.04
N ALA A 362 -5.11 -12.58 -19.30
CA ALA A 362 -6.14 -12.70 -18.27
C ALA A 362 -5.86 -13.78 -17.21
N ARG A 363 -5.10 -14.83 -17.54
CA ARG A 363 -4.81 -15.94 -16.60
C ARG A 363 -4.01 -15.53 -15.37
N VAL A 364 -3.01 -14.68 -15.51
CA VAL A 364 -2.18 -14.26 -14.38
C VAL A 364 -2.95 -13.30 -13.48
N MET A 365 -3.69 -12.36 -14.06
CA MET A 365 -4.60 -11.48 -13.31
C MET A 365 -5.69 -12.28 -12.60
N SER A 366 -6.26 -13.28 -13.25
CA SER A 366 -7.22 -14.21 -12.62
C SER A 366 -6.64 -14.91 -11.39
N ALA A 367 -5.36 -15.28 -11.38
CA ALA A 367 -4.71 -15.86 -10.20
C ALA A 367 -4.54 -14.87 -9.06
N VAL A 368 -4.27 -13.59 -9.35
CA VAL A 368 -4.24 -12.52 -8.34
C VAL A 368 -5.65 -12.31 -7.79
N HIS A 369 -6.65 -12.16 -8.65
CA HIS A 369 -8.04 -11.97 -8.23
C HIS A 369 -8.55 -13.13 -7.38
N LYS A 370 -8.20 -14.39 -7.66
CA LYS A 370 -8.55 -15.53 -6.79
C LYS A 370 -7.98 -15.40 -5.39
N ARG A 371 -6.75 -14.90 -5.24
CA ARG A 371 -6.17 -14.65 -3.92
C ARG A 371 -6.90 -13.53 -3.18
N LEU A 372 -7.28 -12.46 -3.89
CA LEU A 372 -8.06 -11.37 -3.32
C LEU A 372 -9.45 -11.84 -2.88
N HIS A 373 -10.16 -12.62 -3.71
CA HIS A 373 -11.43 -13.21 -3.33
C HIS A 373 -11.32 -14.12 -2.11
N TYR A 374 -10.21 -14.87 -1.97
CA TYR A 374 -9.97 -15.67 -0.78
C TYR A 374 -9.80 -14.80 0.47
N ALA A 375 -9.02 -13.73 0.40
CA ALA A 375 -8.85 -12.78 1.49
C ALA A 375 -10.18 -12.08 1.84
N MET A 376 -10.94 -11.62 0.84
CA MET A 376 -12.28 -11.03 1.04
C MET A 376 -13.26 -12.01 1.70
N ARG A 377 -13.18 -13.30 1.36
CA ARG A 377 -13.98 -14.32 2.03
C ARG A 377 -13.69 -14.38 3.54
N ILE A 378 -12.41 -14.25 3.94
CA ILE A 378 -12.01 -14.20 5.35
C ILE A 378 -12.55 -12.91 5.98
N GLU A 379 -12.38 -11.77 5.30
CA GLU A 379 -12.90 -10.48 5.74
C GLU A 379 -14.42 -10.52 6.00
N PHE A 380 -15.19 -11.03 5.04
CA PHE A 380 -16.65 -11.09 5.19
C PHE A 380 -17.10 -12.07 6.28
N LYS A 381 -16.35 -13.14 6.53
CA LYS A 381 -16.61 -14.01 7.69
C LYS A 381 -16.37 -13.29 9.01
N MET A 382 -15.30 -12.48 9.09
CA MET A 382 -15.02 -11.67 10.27
C MET A 382 -16.08 -10.59 10.47
N LEU A 383 -16.47 -9.88 9.38
CA LEU A 383 -17.55 -8.89 9.42
C LEU A 383 -18.88 -9.53 9.89
N ALA A 384 -19.24 -10.67 9.33
CA ALA A 384 -20.46 -11.38 9.74
C ALA A 384 -20.43 -11.76 11.25
N ARG A 385 -19.26 -12.16 11.76
CA ARG A 385 -19.05 -12.45 13.18
C ARG A 385 -19.25 -11.18 14.02
N VAL A 386 -18.55 -10.09 13.67
CA VAL A 386 -18.63 -8.82 14.41
C VAL A 386 -20.07 -8.29 14.40
N MET A 387 -20.76 -8.37 13.27
CA MET A 387 -22.16 -7.98 13.14
C MET A 387 -23.07 -8.84 14.03
N SER A 388 -22.84 -10.15 14.10
CA SER A 388 -23.65 -11.05 14.94
C SER A 388 -23.45 -10.82 16.44
N GLU A 389 -22.27 -10.36 16.85
CA GLU A 389 -21.91 -10.12 18.24
C GLU A 389 -22.34 -8.72 18.73
N SER A 390 -22.30 -7.71 17.84
CA SER A 390 -22.40 -6.30 18.23
C SER A 390 -23.69 -5.62 17.78
N LEU A 391 -24.40 -6.16 16.77
CA LEU A 391 -25.64 -5.57 16.28
C LEU A 391 -26.86 -6.11 17.03
N PRO A 392 -27.94 -5.33 17.18
CA PRO A 392 -29.18 -5.81 17.77
C PRO A 392 -29.78 -6.98 16.97
N GLN A 393 -30.49 -7.87 17.65
CA GLN A 393 -31.09 -9.08 17.03
C GLN A 393 -32.09 -8.75 15.91
N GLU A 394 -32.76 -7.60 16.01
CA GLU A 394 -33.65 -7.08 14.99
C GLU A 394 -33.06 -5.79 14.43
N TYR A 395 -32.65 -5.85 13.17
CA TYR A 395 -32.20 -4.67 12.42
C TYR A 395 -33.37 -4.20 11.53
N PRO A 396 -33.80 -2.93 11.62
CA PRO A 396 -34.96 -2.43 10.89
C PRO A 396 -34.81 -2.50 9.37
#